data_7164aacc398f2b52d5f8a2cfce09c996
#
_entry.id   7164aacc398f2b52d5f8a2cfce09c996
#
_cell.length_a   1.000
_cell.length_b   1.000
_cell.length_c   1.000
_cell.angle_alpha   90.00
_cell.angle_beta   90.00
_cell.angle_gamma   90.00
#
_symmetry.space_group_name_H-M   'P 1'
#
loop_
_entity.id
_entity.type
_entity.pdbx_description
1 polymer ?
#
loop_
_entity_poly.entity_id
_entity_poly.type
_entity_poly.pdbx_seq_one_letter_code
_entity_poly.pdbx_strand_id
1 'polypeptide(L)'
;MSLAGYHHGVRVSEVNTGTTTLRIVSTAVIGLIATGPTADAAAFPLNTPVLFTNIAKALDKAGVDGTLPVALRAIAEQARPVVVVVRVGGGVASGEGEDAVTAEAAQTSLVIGTNTGGNRTGIQALLTAQQ
;
A
#
# COMPACT_ATOMS: atom_id res chain seq x y z
N MET A 1 -7.15 -15.45 -69.11
CA MET A 1 -7.72 -15.83 -67.81
C MET A 1 -6.61 -15.83 -66.75
N SER A 2 -6.68 -15.00 -65.78
CA SER A 2 -5.72 -14.99 -64.67
C SER A 2 -6.13 -16.03 -63.62
N LEU A 3 -5.28 -17.01 -63.38
CA LEU A 3 -5.46 -18.01 -62.31
C LEU A 3 -4.99 -17.51 -60.97
N ALA A 4 -5.17 -16.22 -60.70
CA ALA A 4 -4.80 -15.58 -59.47
C ALA A 4 -5.76 -16.00 -58.33
N GLY A 5 -5.54 -17.12 -57.72
CA GLY A 5 -6.36 -17.59 -56.62
C GLY A 5 -6.30 -19.08 -56.36
N TYR A 6 -5.57 -19.83 -57.16
CA TYR A 6 -5.45 -21.27 -57.01
C TYR A 6 -4.25 -21.59 -56.10
N HIS A 7 -4.52 -21.88 -54.84
CA HIS A 7 -3.51 -22.25 -53.86
C HIS A 7 -3.66 -23.72 -53.47
N HIS A 8 -2.61 -24.52 -53.72
CA HIS A 8 -2.49 -25.86 -53.15
C HIS A 8 -1.83 -25.72 -51.76
N GLY A 9 -2.53 -26.06 -50.71
CA GLY A 9 -1.97 -26.09 -49.36
C GLY A 9 -2.83 -25.34 -48.33
N VAL A 10 -2.37 -25.33 -47.13
CA VAL A 10 -3.01 -24.62 -45.98
C VAL A 10 -2.60 -23.15 -46.02
N ARG A 11 -3.56 -22.25 -46.13
CA ARG A 11 -3.35 -20.83 -45.99
C ARG A 11 -3.67 -20.43 -44.54
N VAL A 12 -2.67 -20.03 -43.81
CA VAL A 12 -2.85 -19.43 -42.48
C VAL A 12 -2.92 -17.92 -42.67
N SER A 13 -4.04 -17.33 -42.32
CA SER A 13 -4.21 -15.88 -42.25
C SER A 13 -4.30 -15.47 -40.78
N GLU A 14 -3.32 -14.75 -40.32
CA GLU A 14 -3.36 -14.14 -39.00
C GLU A 14 -4.18 -12.84 -39.08
N VAL A 15 -5.35 -12.85 -38.46
CA VAL A 15 -6.21 -11.66 -38.37
C VAL A 15 -5.94 -10.99 -37.02
N ASN A 16 -5.12 -9.97 -37.04
CA ASN A 16 -4.75 -9.21 -35.86
C ASN A 16 -5.65 -7.96 -35.70
N THR A 17 -6.97 -8.17 -35.77
CA THR A 17 -7.97 -7.09 -35.63
C THR A 17 -8.55 -6.97 -34.21
N GLY A 18 -8.07 -7.77 -33.27
CA GLY A 18 -8.50 -7.74 -31.89
C GLY A 18 -7.54 -6.92 -31.00
N THR A 19 -7.95 -5.78 -30.52
CA THR A 19 -7.30 -5.16 -29.37
C THR A 19 -7.55 -6.03 -28.14
N THR A 20 -6.60 -6.92 -27.83
CA THR A 20 -6.63 -7.65 -26.56
C THR A 20 -6.27 -6.66 -25.45
N THR A 21 -7.27 -6.10 -24.83
CA THR A 21 -7.09 -5.31 -23.61
C THR A 21 -6.64 -6.27 -22.51
N LEU A 22 -5.34 -6.33 -22.26
CA LEU A 22 -4.80 -6.97 -21.06
C LEU A 22 -5.26 -6.15 -19.85
N ARG A 23 -6.37 -6.53 -19.26
CA ARG A 23 -6.83 -5.98 -18.00
C ARG A 23 -6.01 -6.61 -16.88
N ILE A 24 -4.94 -5.93 -16.48
CA ILE A 24 -4.22 -6.28 -15.25
C ILE A 24 -5.13 -5.88 -14.10
N VAL A 25 -5.88 -6.83 -13.59
CA VAL A 25 -6.60 -6.65 -12.32
C VAL A 25 -5.54 -6.75 -11.23
N SER A 26 -5.20 -5.63 -10.59
CA SER A 26 -4.44 -5.66 -9.35
C SER A 26 -5.34 -6.29 -8.29
N THR A 27 -5.11 -7.57 -8.00
CA THR A 27 -5.89 -8.34 -7.04
C THR A 27 -5.39 -8.17 -5.60
N ALA A 28 -4.23 -7.53 -5.42
CA ALA A 28 -3.61 -7.35 -4.12
C ALA A 28 -3.79 -5.90 -3.63
N VAL A 29 -4.58 -5.73 -2.59
CA VAL A 29 -4.63 -4.51 -1.78
C VAL A 29 -4.00 -4.82 -0.44
N ILE A 30 -2.97 -4.07 -0.06
CA ILE A 30 -2.24 -4.25 1.19
C ILE A 30 -2.58 -3.08 2.11
N GLY A 31 -3.10 -3.39 3.32
CA GLY A 31 -3.20 -2.43 4.41
C GLY A 31 -1.91 -2.44 5.22
N LEU A 32 -1.22 -1.31 5.31
CA LEU A 32 0.03 -1.17 6.04
C LEU A 32 -0.10 -0.16 7.17
N ILE A 33 0.24 -0.59 8.39
CA ILE A 33 0.36 0.29 9.54
C ILE A 33 1.84 0.35 9.90
N ALA A 34 2.39 1.54 9.94
CA ALA A 34 3.82 1.70 10.14
C ALA A 34 4.17 3.02 10.83
N THR A 35 5.34 3.03 11.46
CA THR A 35 5.94 4.26 12.03
C THR A 35 6.84 4.91 10.99
N GLY A 36 6.83 6.22 10.93
CA GLY A 36 7.69 6.99 10.04
C GLY A 36 7.90 8.39 10.61
N PRO A 37 8.83 8.57 11.58
CA PRO A 37 9.05 9.87 12.20
C PRO A 37 9.55 10.92 11.21
N THR A 38 10.30 10.51 10.21
CA THR A 38 10.85 11.39 9.16
C THR A 38 10.03 11.40 7.86
N ALA A 39 8.87 10.70 7.84
CA ALA A 39 8.01 10.70 6.68
C ALA A 39 7.34 12.05 6.45
N ASP A 40 7.12 12.41 5.19
CA ASP A 40 6.41 13.62 4.80
C ASP A 40 4.98 13.62 5.39
N ALA A 41 4.69 14.56 6.28
CA ALA A 41 3.40 14.64 6.97
C ALA A 41 2.23 14.97 6.02
N ALA A 42 2.50 15.62 4.90
CA ALA A 42 1.49 15.90 3.88
C ALA A 42 1.11 14.65 3.08
N ALA A 43 2.10 13.77 2.83
CA ALA A 43 1.87 12.51 2.14
C ALA A 43 1.36 11.42 3.07
N PHE A 44 1.81 11.42 4.31
CA PHE A 44 1.45 10.44 5.35
C PHE A 44 0.97 11.16 6.63
N PRO A 45 -0.24 11.71 6.65
CA PRO A 45 -0.80 12.27 7.88
C PRO A 45 -0.98 11.19 8.94
N LEU A 46 -0.83 11.55 10.22
CA LEU A 46 -0.99 10.60 11.32
C LEU A 46 -2.41 10.06 11.41
N ASN A 47 -2.51 8.76 11.64
CA ASN A 47 -3.77 8.03 11.83
C ASN A 47 -4.81 8.22 10.71
N THR A 48 -4.35 8.59 9.54
CA THR A 48 -5.22 8.78 8.36
C THR A 48 -4.81 7.79 7.28
N PRO A 49 -5.73 6.98 6.76
CA PRO A 49 -5.41 6.06 5.68
C PRO A 49 -5.18 6.83 4.38
N VAL A 50 -4.08 6.54 3.72
CA VAL A 50 -3.73 7.11 2.41
C VAL A 50 -3.51 6.00 1.41
N LEU A 51 -4.18 6.11 0.27
CA LEU A 51 -4.08 5.16 -0.82
C LEU A 51 -2.91 5.49 -1.74
N PHE A 52 -2.03 4.53 -1.96
CA PHE A 52 -0.95 4.62 -2.94
C PHE A 52 -1.10 3.54 -4.01
N THR A 53 -1.24 3.96 -5.24
CA THR A 53 -1.21 3.09 -6.43
C THR A 53 0.20 2.95 -7.00
N ASN A 54 1.12 3.79 -6.58
CA ASN A 54 2.52 3.78 -7.00
C ASN A 54 3.43 3.78 -5.77
N ILE A 55 3.99 2.60 -5.48
CA ILE A 55 4.86 2.39 -4.31
C ILE A 55 6.15 3.21 -4.39
N ALA A 56 6.71 3.44 -5.58
CA ALA A 56 7.93 4.24 -5.71
C ALA A 56 7.71 5.68 -5.22
N LYS A 57 6.59 6.30 -5.57
CA LYS A 57 6.23 7.63 -5.07
C LYS A 57 5.97 7.64 -3.55
N ALA A 58 5.42 6.55 -3.02
CA ALA A 58 5.25 6.41 -1.58
C ALA A 58 6.61 6.30 -0.88
N LEU A 59 7.54 5.53 -1.44
CA LEU A 59 8.87 5.34 -0.89
C LEU A 59 9.68 6.63 -0.85
N ASP A 60 9.62 7.46 -1.89
CA ASP A 60 10.30 8.77 -1.94
C ASP A 60 9.88 9.71 -0.79
N LYS A 61 8.66 9.54 -0.29
CA LYS A 61 8.08 10.36 0.79
C LYS A 61 8.07 9.69 2.15
N ALA A 62 8.47 8.42 2.22
CA ALA A 62 8.42 7.63 3.46
C ALA A 62 9.50 8.02 4.48
N GLY A 63 10.49 8.81 4.08
CA GLY A 63 11.64 9.15 4.93
C GLY A 63 12.65 8.01 5.03
N VAL A 64 13.52 8.09 6.02
CA VAL A 64 14.60 7.11 6.23
C VAL A 64 14.44 6.31 7.52
N ASP A 65 13.69 6.83 8.49
CA ASP A 65 13.54 6.23 9.82
C ASP A 65 12.15 5.62 10.02
N GLY A 66 12.11 4.61 10.87
CA GLY A 66 10.90 3.89 11.21
C GLY A 66 10.68 2.63 10.38
N THR A 67 9.52 2.02 10.54
CA THR A 67 9.16 0.78 9.86
C THR A 67 8.56 1.02 8.46
N LEU A 68 8.10 2.24 8.19
CA LEU A 68 7.43 2.60 6.94
C LEU A 68 8.32 2.43 5.70
N PRO A 69 9.53 3.02 5.64
CA PRO A 69 10.38 2.88 4.45
C PRO A 69 10.85 1.44 4.24
N VAL A 70 11.09 0.69 5.32
CA VAL A 70 11.51 -0.72 5.25
C VAL A 70 10.40 -1.58 4.67
N ALA A 71 9.19 -1.43 5.19
CA ALA A 71 8.03 -2.19 4.72
C ALA A 71 7.68 -1.87 3.26
N LEU A 72 7.66 -0.60 2.88
CA LEU A 72 7.38 -0.18 1.50
C LEU A 72 8.44 -0.70 0.52
N ARG A 73 9.71 -0.72 0.91
CA ARG A 73 10.79 -1.28 0.09
C ARG A 73 10.63 -2.78 -0.10
N ALA A 74 10.35 -3.53 0.97
CA ALA A 74 10.12 -4.97 0.89
C ALA A 74 8.92 -5.31 -0.02
N ILE A 75 7.84 -4.53 0.04
CA ILE A 75 6.69 -4.71 -0.84
C ILE A 75 7.07 -4.38 -2.29
N ALA A 76 7.80 -3.29 -2.52
CA ALA A 76 8.18 -2.85 -3.87
C ALA A 76 9.09 -3.85 -4.60
N GLU A 77 9.91 -4.58 -3.85
CA GLU A 77 10.79 -5.63 -4.39
C GLU A 77 10.05 -6.89 -4.83
N GLN A 78 8.89 -7.16 -4.23
CA GLN A 78 8.12 -8.38 -4.49
C GLN A 78 6.96 -8.17 -5.46
N ALA A 79 6.28 -7.04 -5.37
CA ALA A 79 5.06 -6.80 -6.12
C ALA A 79 4.78 -5.29 -6.30
N ARG A 80 3.79 -4.99 -7.13
CA ARG A 80 3.27 -3.62 -7.32
C ARG A 80 1.78 -3.57 -6.97
N PRO A 81 1.40 -3.84 -5.73
CA PRO A 81 0.02 -3.78 -5.29
C PRO A 81 -0.44 -2.33 -5.09
N VAL A 82 -1.73 -2.18 -4.85
CA VAL A 82 -2.29 -0.99 -4.24
C VAL A 82 -2.05 -1.07 -2.73
N VAL A 83 -1.50 -0.03 -2.12
CA VAL A 83 -1.19 0.00 -0.69
C VAL A 83 -1.97 1.10 -0.01
N VAL A 84 -2.68 0.76 1.06
CA VAL A 84 -3.31 1.72 1.98
C VAL A 84 -2.42 1.83 3.20
N VAL A 85 -1.84 3.00 3.41
CA VAL A 85 -0.89 3.25 4.50
C VAL A 85 -1.57 4.07 5.60
N VAL A 86 -1.42 3.62 6.83
CA VAL A 86 -1.73 4.40 8.04
C VAL A 86 -0.44 4.60 8.81
N ARG A 87 0.01 5.85 8.89
CA ARG A 87 1.16 6.21 9.70
C ARG A 87 0.73 6.41 11.15
N VAL A 88 1.40 5.73 12.06
CA VAL A 88 1.24 5.90 13.50
C VAL A 88 2.46 6.57 14.13
N GLY A 89 2.28 7.18 15.29
CA GLY A 89 3.39 7.74 16.05
C GLY A 89 4.32 6.66 16.59
N GLY A 90 5.52 7.05 17.00
CA GLY A 90 6.43 6.20 17.77
C GLY A 90 5.98 6.11 19.23
N GLY A 91 5.99 4.91 19.79
CA GLY A 91 5.76 4.71 21.22
C GLY A 91 6.92 5.28 22.05
N VAL A 92 6.60 5.99 23.10
CA VAL A 92 7.57 6.47 24.09
C VAL A 92 7.21 5.91 25.46
N ALA A 93 8.23 5.55 26.21
CA ALA A 93 8.03 5.14 27.60
C ALA A 93 7.47 6.33 28.42
N SER A 94 6.52 6.10 29.29
CA SER A 94 5.92 7.11 30.13
C SER A 94 5.48 6.53 31.47
N GLY A 95 5.38 7.38 32.47
CA GLY A 95 5.04 6.99 33.84
C GLY A 95 6.25 6.63 34.70
N GLU A 96 6.00 6.45 35.98
CA GLU A 96 6.99 6.06 37.00
C GLU A 96 6.40 4.94 37.89
N GLY A 97 7.27 4.09 38.42
CA GLY A 97 6.85 3.02 39.32
C GLY A 97 6.20 1.83 38.59
N GLU A 98 5.22 1.20 39.26
CA GLU A 98 4.49 0.03 38.77
C GLU A 98 3.58 0.36 37.58
N ASP A 99 3.18 1.62 37.40
CA ASP A 99 2.34 2.11 36.32
C ASP A 99 3.15 2.56 35.08
N ALA A 100 4.47 2.30 35.06
CA ALA A 100 5.32 2.70 33.95
C ALA A 100 4.94 1.94 32.66
N VAL A 101 4.66 2.69 31.61
CA VAL A 101 4.38 2.14 30.27
C VAL A 101 5.69 2.09 29.50
N THR A 102 6.08 0.89 29.07
CA THR A 102 7.26 0.70 28.21
C THR A 102 7.01 1.29 26.83
N ALA A 103 8.08 1.65 26.10
CA ALA A 103 7.97 2.13 24.73
C ALA A 103 7.28 1.09 23.81
N GLU A 104 7.48 -0.20 24.04
CA GLU A 104 6.84 -1.28 23.28
C GLU A 104 5.33 -1.35 23.55
N ALA A 105 4.91 -1.24 24.79
CA ALA A 105 3.49 -1.23 25.16
C ALA A 105 2.79 0.01 24.59
N ALA A 106 3.42 1.17 24.67
CA ALA A 106 2.92 2.41 24.08
C ALA A 106 2.82 2.27 22.54
N GLN A 107 3.83 1.69 21.87
CA GLN A 107 3.80 1.44 20.44
C GLN A 107 2.68 0.46 20.05
N THR A 108 2.49 -0.61 20.81
CA THR A 108 1.42 -1.58 20.59
C THR A 108 0.05 -0.89 20.69
N SER A 109 -0.17 -0.05 21.68
CA SER A 109 -1.40 0.71 21.82
C SER A 109 -1.67 1.64 20.64
N LEU A 110 -0.64 2.30 20.10
CA LEU A 110 -0.76 3.17 18.94
C LEU A 110 -1.07 2.38 17.66
N VAL A 111 -0.50 1.18 17.49
CA VAL A 111 -0.76 0.31 16.35
C VAL A 111 -2.18 -0.27 16.40
N ILE A 112 -2.62 -0.76 17.55
CA ILE A 112 -3.99 -1.25 17.74
C ILE A 112 -4.98 -0.10 17.54
N GLY A 113 -4.68 1.06 18.09
CA GLY A 113 -5.49 2.25 17.99
C GLY A 113 -6.80 2.18 18.75
N THR A 114 -7.61 3.19 18.57
CA THR A 114 -8.90 3.35 19.23
C THR A 114 -9.97 3.81 18.26
N ASN A 115 -11.23 3.63 18.64
CA ASN A 115 -12.38 4.20 17.96
C ASN A 115 -13.22 4.97 19.00
N THR A 116 -13.00 6.26 19.09
CA THR A 116 -13.70 7.13 20.03
C THR A 116 -14.49 8.19 19.28
N GLY A 117 -15.81 8.12 19.38
CA GLY A 117 -16.69 9.11 18.75
C GLY A 117 -16.58 9.19 17.22
N GLY A 118 -16.23 8.08 16.54
CA GLY A 118 -16.01 8.04 15.11
C GLY A 118 -14.58 8.41 14.67
N ASN A 119 -13.74 8.91 15.57
CA ASN A 119 -12.33 9.10 15.29
C ASN A 119 -11.57 7.79 15.49
N ARG A 120 -11.03 7.25 14.41
CA ARG A 120 -10.33 5.97 14.39
C ARG A 120 -8.84 6.19 14.22
N THR A 121 -8.05 5.47 15.03
CA THR A 121 -6.58 5.53 14.99
C THR A 121 -5.99 4.14 14.78
N GLY A 122 -4.71 4.04 14.46
CA GLY A 122 -4.02 2.77 14.25
C GLY A 122 -4.72 1.87 13.22
N ILE A 123 -4.86 0.57 13.54
CA ILE A 123 -5.53 -0.39 12.66
C ILE A 123 -7.01 -0.06 12.42
N GLN A 124 -7.66 0.58 13.38
CA GLN A 124 -9.07 0.97 13.25
C GLN A 124 -9.26 2.02 12.12
N ALA A 125 -8.23 2.82 11.84
CA ALA A 125 -8.27 3.80 10.77
C ALA A 125 -8.38 3.16 9.38
N LEU A 126 -7.87 1.93 9.17
CA LEU A 126 -8.03 1.22 7.90
C LEU A 126 -9.50 0.97 7.53
N LEU A 127 -10.39 0.86 8.52
CA LEU A 127 -11.81 0.67 8.26
C LEU A 127 -12.46 1.89 7.60
N THR A 128 -11.85 3.07 7.72
CA THR A 128 -12.34 4.29 7.04
C THR A 128 -11.92 4.36 5.57
N ALA A 129 -10.95 3.56 5.16
CA ALA A 129 -10.49 3.52 3.77
C ALA A 129 -11.47 2.82 2.81
N GLN A 130 -12.49 2.15 3.35
CA GLN A 130 -13.48 1.39 2.57
C GLN A 130 -14.74 2.19 2.23
N GLN A 131 -14.79 3.48 2.57
CA GLN A 131 -15.97 4.31 2.32
C GLN A 131 -15.78 5.23 1.12
#